data_8e77f8ef48688520abf7bbfe6f6f733e
#
_entry.id   8e77f8ef48688520abf7bbfe6f6f733e
#
_cell.length_a   1.000
_cell.length_b   1.000
_cell.length_c   1.000
_cell.angle_alpha   90.00
_cell.angle_beta   90.00
_cell.angle_gamma   90.00
#
_symmetry.space_group_name_H-M   'P 1'
#
loop_
_entity.id
_entity.type
_entity.pdbx_description
1 polymer ?
#
loop_
_entity_poly.entity_id
_entity_poly.type
_entity_poly.pdbx_seq_one_letter_code
_entity_poly.pdbx_strand_id
1 'polypeptide(L)'
;MARTLEAFLNDERRRVVHLKDVLPPNASDVDWIGYVSREAGDWIVVTRDRRVLTRSAERVALQSARLRLLAMSAGLLKLQHHEQMARLIQQWPRVEAAMALVAPPAGYRLPPRWNGQLEQLAV
;
A
#
# COMPACT_ATOMS: atom_id res chain seq x y z
N MET A 1 0.62 9.80 7.36
CA MET A 1 0.40 9.44 5.94
C MET A 1 -1.05 9.16 5.63
N ALA A 2 -1.69 8.21 6.29
CA ALA A 2 -3.09 7.86 5.99
C ALA A 2 -4.06 9.03 6.12
N ARG A 3 -3.86 9.94 7.07
CA ARG A 3 -4.74 11.10 7.26
C ARG A 3 -4.73 12.07 6.07
N THR A 4 -3.57 12.24 5.42
CA THR A 4 -3.49 13.07 4.21
C THR A 4 -4.24 12.42 3.05
N LEU A 5 -4.08 11.10 2.88
CA LEU A 5 -4.80 10.36 1.85
C LEU A 5 -6.30 10.33 2.12
N GLU A 6 -6.70 10.21 3.39
CA GLU A 6 -8.10 10.22 3.79
C GLU A 6 -8.77 11.52 3.36
N ALA A 7 -8.11 12.66 3.59
CA ALA A 7 -8.64 13.96 3.18
C ALA A 7 -8.75 14.11 1.66
N PHE A 8 -7.85 13.47 0.90
CA PHE A 8 -7.81 13.58 -0.56
C PHE A 8 -8.70 12.56 -1.27
N LEU A 9 -8.73 11.31 -0.78
CA LEU A 9 -9.35 10.18 -1.49
C LEU A 9 -10.67 9.71 -0.88
N ASN A 10 -11.00 10.14 0.33
CA ASN A 10 -12.18 9.63 1.02
C ASN A 10 -13.46 10.21 0.39
N ASP A 11 -14.09 9.44 -0.47
CA ASP A 11 -15.32 9.79 -1.16
C ASP A 11 -16.28 8.58 -1.15
N GLU A 12 -17.36 8.64 -1.93
CA GLU A 12 -18.37 7.56 -2.00
C GLU A 12 -17.80 6.24 -2.52
N ARG A 13 -16.71 6.29 -3.29
CA ARG A 13 -16.10 5.10 -3.92
C ARG A 13 -14.88 4.60 -3.18
N ARG A 14 -14.22 5.48 -2.43
CA ARG A 14 -12.94 5.19 -1.79
C ARG A 14 -13.02 5.45 -0.32
N ARG A 15 -12.41 4.57 0.44
CA ARG A 15 -12.27 4.74 1.89
C ARG A 15 -10.81 4.49 2.27
N VAL A 16 -10.24 5.39 3.04
CA VAL A 16 -8.89 5.24 3.58
C VAL A 16 -9.00 4.83 5.05
N VAL A 17 -8.36 3.73 5.40
CA VAL A 17 -8.33 3.22 6.77
C VAL A 17 -6.89 3.21 7.24
N HIS A 18 -6.65 3.77 8.42
CA HIS A 18 -5.37 3.69 9.09
C HIS A 18 -5.39 2.48 10.03
N LEU A 19 -4.48 1.54 9.83
CA LEU A 19 -4.47 0.30 10.62
C LEU A 19 -4.32 0.55 12.13
N LYS A 20 -3.68 1.63 12.53
CA LYS A 20 -3.57 2.02 13.95
C LYS A 20 -4.91 2.29 14.61
N ASP A 21 -5.94 2.61 13.82
CA ASP A 21 -7.28 2.89 14.34
C ASP A 21 -8.11 1.61 14.56
N VAL A 22 -7.67 0.49 13.99
CA VAL A 22 -8.45 -0.77 14.01
C VAL A 22 -7.69 -1.95 14.62
N LEU A 23 -6.37 -1.84 14.79
CA LEU A 23 -5.53 -2.90 15.34
C LEU A 23 -4.68 -2.37 16.50
N PRO A 24 -4.29 -3.25 17.45
CA PRO A 24 -3.41 -2.84 18.54
C PRO A 24 -2.02 -2.49 18.03
N PRO A 25 -1.25 -1.65 18.76
CA PRO A 25 0.08 -1.19 18.32
C PRO A 25 1.11 -2.33 18.13
N ASN A 26 0.91 -3.47 18.77
CA ASN A 26 1.78 -4.62 18.68
C ASN A 26 1.34 -5.63 17.62
N ALA A 27 0.37 -5.28 16.77
CA ALA A 27 -0.07 -6.19 15.72
C ALA A 27 1.08 -6.52 14.76
N SER A 28 1.23 -7.79 14.44
CA SER A 28 2.22 -8.26 13.47
C SER A 28 1.76 -8.00 12.03
N ASP A 29 2.68 -8.18 11.07
CA ASP A 29 2.30 -8.07 9.65
C ASP A 29 1.28 -9.14 9.27
N VAL A 30 1.38 -10.34 9.82
CA VAL A 30 0.39 -11.40 9.59
C VAL A 30 -0.98 -10.99 10.16
N ASP A 31 -1.01 -10.30 11.29
CA ASP A 31 -2.25 -9.81 11.90
C ASP A 31 -2.99 -8.80 11.01
N TRP A 32 -2.29 -7.78 10.48
CA TRP A 32 -2.95 -6.79 9.63
C TRP A 32 -3.33 -7.38 8.27
N ILE A 33 -2.53 -8.28 7.72
CA ILE A 33 -2.87 -8.98 6.48
C ILE A 33 -4.16 -9.78 6.66
N GLY A 34 -4.26 -10.52 7.76
CA GLY A 34 -5.47 -11.28 8.09
C GLY A 34 -6.69 -10.38 8.27
N TYR A 35 -6.51 -9.23 8.93
CA TYR A 35 -7.59 -8.26 9.10
C TYR A 35 -8.11 -7.75 7.75
N VAL A 36 -7.22 -7.29 6.89
CA VAL A 36 -7.62 -6.74 5.58
C VAL A 36 -8.26 -7.81 4.71
N SER A 37 -7.79 -9.05 4.77
CA SER A 37 -8.35 -10.15 3.98
C SER A 37 -9.81 -10.45 4.31
N ARG A 38 -10.25 -10.11 5.52
CA ARG A 38 -11.64 -10.32 5.96
C ARG A 38 -12.55 -9.14 5.67
N GLU A 39 -11.99 -7.99 5.29
CA GLU A 39 -12.78 -6.81 4.95
C GLU A 39 -13.27 -6.89 3.50
N ALA A 40 -14.53 -6.54 3.29
CA ALA A 40 -15.09 -6.49 1.94
C ALA A 40 -14.50 -5.32 1.14
N GLY A 41 -14.27 -5.52 -0.17
CA GLY A 41 -13.82 -4.49 -1.08
C GLY A 41 -12.48 -4.79 -1.71
N ASP A 42 -12.11 -3.95 -2.68
CA ASP A 42 -10.82 -4.04 -3.37
C ASP A 42 -9.82 -3.13 -2.68
N TRP A 43 -9.06 -3.69 -1.75
CA TRP A 43 -8.12 -2.94 -0.95
C TRP A 43 -6.76 -2.83 -1.65
N ILE A 44 -6.18 -1.64 -1.58
CA ILE A 44 -4.77 -1.40 -1.90
C ILE A 44 -4.08 -1.07 -0.58
N VAL A 45 -3.13 -1.90 -0.18
CA VAL A 45 -2.36 -1.70 1.04
C VAL A 45 -1.14 -0.86 0.72
N VAL A 46 -1.00 0.29 1.37
CA VAL A 46 0.18 1.15 1.23
C VAL A 46 1.08 0.90 2.43
N THR A 47 2.31 0.48 2.18
CA THR A 47 3.27 0.19 3.25
C THR A 47 4.58 0.94 3.05
N ARG A 48 5.17 1.34 4.18
CA ARG A 48 6.54 1.87 4.24
C ARG A 48 7.56 0.78 4.56
N ASP A 49 7.11 -0.41 4.96
CA ASP A 49 8.01 -1.52 5.28
C ASP A 49 8.44 -2.22 4.00
N ARG A 50 9.71 -2.03 3.62
CA ARG A 50 10.29 -2.63 2.43
C ARG A 50 10.54 -4.14 2.57
N ARG A 51 10.51 -4.65 3.79
CA ARG A 51 10.84 -6.05 4.07
C ARG A 51 9.63 -6.97 4.07
N VAL A 52 8.43 -6.43 3.96
CA VAL A 52 7.20 -7.24 4.00
C VAL A 52 7.19 -8.33 2.93
N LEU A 53 7.77 -8.06 1.76
CA LEU A 53 7.85 -9.03 0.65
C LEU A 53 9.06 -9.95 0.74
N THR A 54 10.03 -9.67 1.61
CA THR A 54 11.24 -10.49 1.76
C THR A 54 11.14 -11.50 2.88
N ARG A 55 10.20 -11.32 3.80
CA ARG A 55 9.94 -12.25 4.89
C ARG A 55 8.99 -13.35 4.42
N SER A 56 9.37 -14.60 4.61
CA SER A 56 8.61 -15.74 4.09
C SER A 56 7.18 -15.81 4.60
N ALA A 57 6.97 -15.61 5.90
CA ALA A 57 5.64 -15.69 6.50
C ALA A 57 4.70 -14.60 5.98
N GLU A 58 5.18 -13.36 5.91
CA GLU A 58 4.40 -12.23 5.41
C GLU A 58 4.10 -12.38 3.92
N ARG A 59 5.07 -12.85 3.14
CA ARG A 59 4.87 -13.08 1.71
C ARG A 59 3.81 -14.14 1.44
N VAL A 60 3.86 -15.26 2.17
CA VAL A 60 2.83 -16.31 2.06
C VAL A 60 1.47 -15.78 2.46
N ALA A 61 1.39 -15.00 3.55
CA ALA A 61 0.14 -14.41 4.00
C ALA A 61 -0.44 -13.44 2.96
N LEU A 62 0.38 -12.62 2.33
CA LEU A 62 -0.05 -11.71 1.26
C LEU A 62 -0.57 -12.46 0.05
N GLN A 63 0.11 -13.53 -0.36
CA GLN A 63 -0.33 -14.37 -1.47
C GLN A 63 -1.67 -15.03 -1.17
N SER A 64 -1.82 -15.60 0.02
CA SER A 64 -3.05 -16.28 0.45
C SER A 64 -4.22 -15.34 0.59
N ALA A 65 -3.96 -14.13 1.08
CA ALA A 65 -5.00 -13.10 1.23
C ALA A 65 -5.38 -12.43 -0.10
N ARG A 66 -4.60 -12.64 -1.15
CA ARG A 66 -4.83 -12.07 -2.49
C ARG A 66 -4.95 -10.56 -2.43
N LEU A 67 -4.03 -9.91 -1.76
CA LEU A 67 -4.02 -8.45 -1.60
C LEU A 67 -3.19 -7.75 -2.68
N ARG A 68 -3.51 -6.49 -2.90
CA ARG A 68 -2.71 -5.57 -3.71
C ARG A 68 -1.89 -4.69 -2.78
N LEU A 69 -0.60 -4.56 -3.06
CA LEU A 69 0.35 -3.86 -2.20
C LEU A 69 1.07 -2.76 -2.97
N LEU A 70 1.15 -1.58 -2.37
CA LEU A 70 2.01 -0.50 -2.84
C LEU A 70 3.08 -0.25 -1.79
N ALA A 71 4.33 -0.53 -2.15
CA ALA A 71 5.47 -0.28 -1.28
C ALA A 71 6.16 1.02 -1.67
N MET A 72 6.64 1.75 -0.69
CA MET A 72 7.43 2.95 -0.94
C MET A 72 8.88 2.58 -1.18
N SER A 73 9.50 3.15 -2.22
CA SER A 73 10.90 2.91 -2.53
C SER A 73 11.83 3.49 -1.45
N ALA A 74 13.06 2.99 -1.41
CA ALA A 74 14.07 3.50 -0.49
C ALA A 74 14.34 4.99 -0.71
N GLY A 75 14.42 5.42 -1.97
CA GLY A 75 14.61 6.83 -2.30
C GLY A 75 13.46 7.71 -1.85
N LEU A 76 12.23 7.21 -1.99
CA LEU A 76 11.05 7.94 -1.54
C LEU A 76 11.05 8.11 -0.02
N LEU A 77 11.41 7.07 0.72
CA LEU A 77 11.46 7.12 2.18
C LEU A 77 12.54 8.06 2.74
N LYS A 78 13.52 8.46 1.92
CA LYS A 78 14.54 9.46 2.29
C LYS A 78 14.02 10.89 2.18
N LEU A 79 12.91 11.12 1.49
CA LEU A 79 12.31 12.44 1.37
C LEU A 79 11.58 12.81 2.66
N GLN A 80 11.30 14.09 2.83
CA GLN A 80 10.49 14.56 3.94
C GLN A 80 9.06 14.04 3.81
N HIS A 81 8.36 13.96 4.92
CA HIS A 81 7.01 13.38 4.96
C HIS A 81 6.07 14.04 3.94
N HIS A 82 6.03 15.38 3.89
CA HIS A 82 5.16 16.09 2.96
C HIS A 82 5.52 15.82 1.49
N GLU A 83 6.80 15.61 1.20
CA GLU A 83 7.25 15.25 -0.14
C GLU A 83 6.81 13.83 -0.51
N GLN A 84 6.89 12.89 0.43
CA GLN A 84 6.38 11.53 0.23
C GLN A 84 4.89 11.56 -0.09
N MET A 85 4.12 12.35 0.65
CA MET A 85 2.68 12.49 0.43
C MET A 85 2.36 13.11 -0.92
N ALA A 86 3.10 14.15 -1.31
CA ALA A 86 2.92 14.79 -2.60
C ALA A 86 3.14 13.80 -3.76
N ARG A 87 4.18 12.96 -3.68
CA ARG A 87 4.45 11.91 -4.68
C ARG A 87 3.32 10.89 -4.72
N LEU A 88 2.88 10.44 -3.58
CA LEU A 88 1.81 9.44 -3.48
C LEU A 88 0.51 9.96 -4.07
N ILE A 89 0.11 11.17 -3.71
CA ILE A 89 -1.12 11.79 -4.22
C ILE A 89 -1.02 12.01 -5.73
N GLN A 90 0.10 12.53 -6.21
CA GLN A 90 0.31 12.81 -7.63
C GLN A 90 0.28 11.52 -8.47
N GLN A 91 0.84 10.44 -7.94
CA GLN A 91 0.92 9.15 -8.63
C GLN A 91 -0.34 8.29 -8.44
N TRP A 92 -1.26 8.67 -7.56
CA TRP A 92 -2.38 7.80 -7.18
C TRP A 92 -3.24 7.36 -8.36
N PRO A 93 -3.57 8.22 -9.34
CA PRO A 93 -4.33 7.75 -10.51
C PRO A 93 -3.61 6.63 -11.27
N ARG A 94 -2.29 6.69 -11.37
CA ARG A 94 -1.49 5.63 -12.00
C ARG A 94 -1.48 4.36 -11.17
N VAL A 95 -1.44 4.49 -9.84
CA VAL A 95 -1.51 3.34 -8.94
C VAL A 95 -2.83 2.60 -9.13
N GLU A 96 -3.93 3.31 -9.12
CA GLU A 96 -5.25 2.70 -9.32
C GLU A 96 -5.35 2.03 -10.70
N ALA A 97 -4.87 2.70 -11.74
CA ALA A 97 -4.89 2.13 -13.09
C ALA A 97 -4.03 0.86 -13.20
N ALA A 98 -2.83 0.88 -12.62
CA ALA A 98 -1.95 -0.30 -12.64
C ALA A 98 -2.56 -1.46 -11.86
N MET A 99 -3.12 -1.19 -10.68
CA MET A 99 -3.73 -2.23 -9.84
C MET A 99 -4.96 -2.85 -10.50
N ALA A 100 -5.70 -2.08 -11.28
CA ALA A 100 -6.88 -2.59 -11.99
C ALA A 100 -6.52 -3.55 -13.13
N LEU A 101 -5.29 -3.47 -13.66
CA LEU A 101 -4.85 -4.30 -14.77
C LEU A 101 -4.33 -5.67 -14.36
N VAL A 102 -4.07 -5.88 -13.07
CA VAL A 102 -3.50 -7.13 -12.57
C VAL A 102 -4.42 -7.78 -11.56
N ALA A 103 -4.49 -9.12 -11.62
CA ALA A 103 -5.23 -9.88 -10.63
C ALA A 103 -4.41 -9.96 -9.32
N PRO A 104 -5.06 -9.88 -8.14
CA PRO A 104 -4.35 -10.09 -6.89
C PRO A 104 -3.91 -11.57 -6.75
N PRO A 105 -2.79 -11.85 -6.07
CA PRO A 105 -1.91 -10.90 -5.40
C PRO A 105 -1.06 -10.10 -6.38
N ALA A 106 -0.88 -8.83 -6.09
CA ALA A 106 -0.09 -7.94 -6.92
C ALA A 106 0.64 -6.90 -6.08
N GLY A 107 1.76 -6.40 -6.56
CA GLY A 107 2.51 -5.39 -5.86
C GLY A 107 3.27 -4.46 -6.79
N TYR A 108 3.37 -3.22 -6.40
CA TYR A 108 4.14 -2.20 -7.07
C TYR A 108 4.96 -1.40 -6.07
N ARG A 109 6.06 -0.83 -6.54
CA ARG A 109 6.89 0.08 -5.76
C ARG A 109 6.75 1.48 -6.30
N LEU A 110 6.48 2.44 -5.41
CA LEU A 110 6.35 3.85 -5.77
C LEU A 110 7.73 4.50 -5.81
N PRO A 111 8.15 5.08 -6.96
CA PRO A 111 9.46 5.71 -7.07
C PRO A 111 9.49 7.10 -6.43
N PRO A 112 10.69 7.66 -6.17
CA PRO A 112 10.82 9.00 -5.60
C PRO A 112 10.58 10.13 -6.61
N ARG A 113 10.63 9.85 -7.91
CA ARG A 113 10.50 10.86 -8.96
C ARG A 113 9.05 11.14 -9.28
N TRP A 114 8.73 12.39 -9.61
CA TRP A 114 7.39 12.79 -10.01
C TRP A 114 6.85 11.99 -11.20
N ASN A 115 7.70 11.72 -12.19
CA ASN A 115 7.33 11.01 -13.40
C ASN A 115 7.89 9.59 -13.44
N GLY A 116 8.32 9.07 -12.29
CA GLY A 116 8.87 7.73 -12.23
C GLY A 116 7.80 6.67 -12.50
N GLN A 117 8.21 5.60 -13.17
CA GLN A 117 7.32 4.47 -13.40
C GLN A 117 7.17 3.62 -12.15
N LEU A 118 5.98 3.08 -11.95
CA LEU A 118 5.74 2.10 -10.90
C LEU A 118 6.50 0.82 -11.27
N GLU A 119 7.24 0.28 -10.30
CA GLU A 119 7.97 -0.96 -10.48
C GLU A 119 7.13 -2.13 -9.99
N GLN A 120 6.85 -3.08 -10.87
CA GLN A 120 6.11 -4.28 -10.48
C GLN A 120 6.98 -5.17 -9.60
N LEU A 121 6.39 -5.65 -8.52
CA LEU A 121 7.06 -6.51 -7.56
C LEU A 121 6.55 -7.95 -7.67
N ALA A 122 7.44 -8.91 -7.43
CA ALA A 122 7.05 -10.31 -7.30
C ALA A 122 6.37 -10.53 -5.95
N VAL A 123 5.15 -11.01 -5.99
CA VAL A 123 4.36 -11.29 -4.79
C VAL A 123 3.95 -12.74 -4.73
#